data_6f544619fb58fe617396301a3f4e291d
#
_entry.id   6f544619fb58fe617396301a3f4e291d
#
_cell.length_a   1.000
_cell.length_b   1.000
_cell.length_c   1.000
_cell.angle_alpha   90.00
_cell.angle_beta   90.00
_cell.angle_gamma   90.00
#
_symmetry.space_group_name_H-M   'P 1'
#
loop_
_entity.id
_entity.type
_entity.pdbx_description
1 polymer ?
#
loop_
_entity_poly.entity_id
_entity_poly.type
_entity_poly.pdbx_seq_one_letter_code
_entity_poly.pdbx_strand_id
1 'polypeptide(L)'
;MALAGGGGGGHVRGRRRPRKRPLSEINVTPLVDVMLVLLIIFMISAPLLTTGIEVELPRTEASAVDTNQEPVVVSIDRDGTIFVADSEVAWDRLVLAVAEEGGEGARDKPVFVRADGRAPYQAVARVMARLSGAGFTKMNLITDTSASGGG
;
A
#
# COMPACT_ATOMS: atom_id res chain seq x y z
N MET A 1 -71.45 80.86 -19.78
CA MET A 1 -71.37 79.56 -20.37
C MET A 1 -70.12 78.92 -19.90
N ALA A 2 -70.21 78.09 -18.93
CA ALA A 2 -69.06 77.39 -18.36
C ALA A 2 -68.81 76.11 -19.13
N LEU A 3 -67.73 76.00 -19.77
CA LEU A 3 -67.25 74.75 -20.35
C LEU A 3 -66.36 74.10 -19.37
N ALA A 4 -66.89 73.12 -18.72
CA ALA A 4 -66.08 72.22 -17.88
C ALA A 4 -65.24 71.28 -18.77
N GLY A 5 -64.02 71.66 -18.95
CA GLY A 5 -63.10 70.82 -19.60
C GLY A 5 -62.68 69.72 -18.63
N GLY A 6 -63.28 68.56 -18.73
CA GLY A 6 -62.88 67.42 -17.97
C GLY A 6 -61.53 66.92 -18.45
N GLY A 7 -60.48 67.34 -17.77
CA GLY A 7 -59.14 66.71 -17.97
C GLY A 7 -59.12 65.36 -17.38
N GLY A 8 -59.40 64.39 -18.20
CA GLY A 8 -59.17 62.97 -17.80
C GLY A 8 -57.69 62.68 -17.65
N GLY A 9 -57.19 62.78 -16.45
CA GLY A 9 -55.86 62.33 -16.11
C GLY A 9 -55.76 60.81 -16.22
N GLY A 10 -55.41 60.40 -17.39
CA GLY A 10 -55.06 58.98 -17.58
C GLY A 10 -53.87 58.59 -16.70
N HIS A 11 -54.18 58.03 -15.56
CA HIS A 11 -53.14 57.35 -14.81
C HIS A 11 -52.69 56.21 -15.64
N VAL A 12 -51.57 56.43 -16.32
CA VAL A 12 -50.82 55.32 -16.90
C VAL A 12 -50.31 54.48 -15.75
N ARG A 13 -51.10 53.51 -15.37
CA ARG A 13 -50.61 52.46 -14.51
C ARG A 13 -49.38 51.90 -15.18
N GLY A 14 -48.20 52.31 -14.69
CA GLY A 14 -46.94 51.74 -15.10
C GLY A 14 -47.05 50.21 -14.93
N ARG A 15 -47.12 49.56 -16.05
CA ARG A 15 -46.97 48.11 -16.07
C ARG A 15 -45.65 47.79 -15.36
N ARG A 16 -45.73 47.42 -14.07
CA ARG A 16 -44.63 46.86 -13.37
C ARG A 16 -44.22 45.64 -14.20
N ARG A 17 -43.16 45.80 -14.98
CA ARG A 17 -42.55 44.69 -15.66
C ARG A 17 -42.22 43.67 -14.57
N PRO A 18 -42.68 42.42 -14.67
CA PRO A 18 -42.30 41.42 -13.74
C PRO A 18 -40.77 41.36 -13.75
N ARG A 19 -40.16 41.73 -12.65
CA ARG A 19 -38.75 41.47 -12.45
C ARG A 19 -38.58 39.96 -12.64
N LYS A 20 -38.05 39.56 -13.77
CA LYS A 20 -37.59 38.21 -13.95
C LYS A 20 -36.60 37.97 -12.82
N ARG A 21 -37.02 37.25 -11.83
CA ARG A 21 -36.11 36.77 -10.82
C ARG A 21 -35.02 36.05 -11.59
N PRO A 22 -33.73 36.36 -11.39
CA PRO A 22 -32.71 35.57 -11.99
C PRO A 22 -32.94 34.15 -11.47
N LEU A 23 -33.32 33.29 -12.38
CA LEU A 23 -33.27 31.85 -12.07
C LEU A 23 -31.81 31.57 -11.72
N SER A 24 -31.52 31.58 -10.45
CA SER A 24 -30.26 31.06 -10.00
C SER A 24 -30.30 29.54 -10.24
N GLU A 25 -30.17 29.18 -11.49
CA GLU A 25 -29.89 27.83 -11.85
C GLU A 25 -28.56 27.48 -11.18
N ILE A 26 -28.62 26.59 -10.19
CA ILE A 26 -27.43 26.03 -9.61
C ILE A 26 -26.71 25.34 -10.75
N ASN A 27 -25.65 25.99 -11.24
CA ASN A 27 -24.85 25.42 -12.28
C ASN A 27 -24.12 24.22 -11.70
N VAL A 28 -24.55 23.01 -12.07
CA VAL A 28 -24.00 21.74 -11.59
C VAL A 28 -22.61 21.51 -12.17
N THR A 29 -22.23 22.24 -13.20
CA THR A 29 -20.96 22.07 -13.90
C THR A 29 -19.73 22.16 -12.97
N PRO A 30 -19.59 23.16 -12.06
CA PRO A 30 -18.47 23.21 -11.13
C PRO A 30 -18.45 22.02 -10.15
N LEU A 31 -19.63 21.57 -9.72
CA LEU A 31 -19.73 20.42 -8.82
C LEU A 31 -19.29 19.13 -9.51
N VAL A 32 -19.75 18.90 -10.71
CA VAL A 32 -19.39 17.73 -11.52
C VAL A 32 -17.90 17.75 -11.84
N ASP A 33 -17.32 18.89 -12.15
CA ASP A 33 -15.90 19.04 -12.43
C ASP A 33 -15.02 18.64 -11.23
N VAL A 34 -15.37 19.13 -10.04
CA VAL A 34 -14.68 18.74 -8.80
C VAL A 34 -14.80 17.23 -8.55
N MET A 35 -15.99 16.67 -8.75
CA MET A 35 -16.19 15.22 -8.55
C MET A 35 -15.39 14.39 -9.56
N LEU A 36 -15.33 14.81 -10.81
CA LEU A 36 -14.54 14.13 -11.84
C LEU A 36 -13.05 14.22 -11.54
N VAL A 37 -12.56 15.36 -11.13
CA VAL A 37 -11.14 15.53 -10.76
C VAL A 37 -10.77 14.67 -9.57
N LEU A 38 -11.61 14.64 -8.53
CA LEU A 38 -11.40 13.77 -7.37
C LEU A 38 -11.43 12.29 -7.77
N LEU A 39 -12.34 11.90 -8.63
CA LEU A 39 -12.42 10.52 -9.14
C LEU A 39 -11.13 10.12 -9.87
N ILE A 40 -10.61 10.98 -10.72
CA ILE A 40 -9.35 10.74 -11.44
C ILE A 40 -8.18 10.66 -10.47
N ILE A 41 -8.11 11.55 -9.48
CA ILE A 41 -7.06 11.53 -8.46
C ILE A 41 -7.09 10.22 -7.68
N PHE A 42 -8.25 9.76 -7.23
CA PHE A 42 -8.40 8.48 -6.55
C PHE A 42 -8.02 7.30 -7.46
N MET A 43 -8.39 7.36 -8.72
CA MET A 43 -8.07 6.32 -9.69
C MET A 43 -6.56 6.19 -9.94
N ILE A 44 -5.83 7.30 -9.97
CA ILE A 44 -4.38 7.33 -10.12
C ILE A 44 -3.67 6.94 -8.81
N SER A 45 -4.23 7.34 -7.67
CA SER A 45 -3.64 7.08 -6.35
C SER A 45 -3.84 5.64 -5.89
N ALA A 46 -4.91 4.98 -6.29
CA ALA A 46 -5.21 3.60 -5.90
C ALA A 46 -4.07 2.61 -6.20
N PRO A 47 -3.47 2.58 -7.39
CA PRO A 47 -2.33 1.70 -7.65
C PRO A 47 -1.05 2.08 -6.90
N LEU A 48 -0.94 3.34 -6.44
CA LEU A 48 0.22 3.78 -5.64
C LEU A 48 0.15 3.30 -4.19
N LEU A 49 -1.03 2.91 -3.71
CA LEU A 49 -1.21 2.34 -2.38
C LEU A 49 -0.89 0.85 -2.34
N THR A 50 -0.85 0.19 -3.47
CA THR A 50 -0.29 -1.15 -3.58
C THR A 50 1.23 -1.01 -3.64
N THR A 51 1.85 -0.84 -2.49
CA THR A 51 3.29 -1.00 -2.32
C THR A 51 3.65 -2.49 -2.36
N GLY A 52 3.27 -3.12 -3.46
CA GLY A 52 3.90 -4.30 -3.94
C GLY A 52 4.63 -3.86 -5.20
N ILE A 53 5.86 -3.43 -5.07
CA ILE A 53 6.74 -3.49 -6.22
C ILE A 53 6.81 -4.99 -6.50
N GLU A 54 6.01 -5.43 -7.43
CA GLU A 54 6.29 -6.67 -8.12
C GLU A 54 7.61 -6.41 -8.86
N VAL A 55 8.70 -6.60 -8.13
CA VAL A 55 9.99 -6.70 -8.76
C VAL A 55 9.89 -7.98 -9.58
N GLU A 56 9.57 -7.83 -10.85
CA GLU A 56 9.90 -8.87 -11.82
C GLU A 56 11.40 -9.12 -11.64
N LEU A 57 11.70 -10.09 -10.81
CA LEU A 57 13.02 -10.67 -10.75
C LEU A 57 13.36 -11.07 -12.18
N PRO A 58 14.46 -10.55 -12.78
CA PRO A 58 14.89 -11.02 -14.06
C PRO A 58 14.93 -12.54 -13.96
N ARG A 59 14.15 -13.19 -14.79
CA ARG A 59 14.21 -14.62 -15.00
C ARG A 59 15.59 -14.93 -15.58
N THR A 60 16.59 -14.94 -14.71
CA THR A 60 17.75 -15.74 -15.03
C THR A 60 17.24 -17.17 -15.04
N GLU A 61 17.48 -17.85 -16.13
CA GLU A 61 17.19 -19.27 -16.33
C GLU A 61 17.90 -20.10 -15.27
N ALA A 62 17.47 -19.98 -14.04
CA ALA A 62 17.75 -20.92 -13.00
C ALA A 62 16.52 -21.81 -12.94
N SER A 63 16.65 -22.97 -13.56
CA SER A 63 15.85 -24.18 -13.43
C SER A 63 14.51 -23.99 -12.72
N ALA A 64 13.42 -24.32 -13.38
CA ALA A 64 12.11 -24.50 -12.78
C ALA A 64 12.26 -25.29 -11.47
N VAL A 65 12.47 -24.58 -10.38
CA VAL A 65 12.37 -25.13 -9.03
C VAL A 65 10.89 -25.25 -8.80
N ASP A 66 10.44 -26.47 -8.61
CA ASP A 66 9.07 -26.82 -8.26
C ASP A 66 8.49 -25.79 -7.27
N THR A 67 7.55 -25.02 -7.73
CA THR A 67 6.91 -23.89 -7.03
C THR A 67 5.96 -24.35 -5.91
N ASN A 68 5.99 -25.63 -5.55
CA ASN A 68 5.14 -26.22 -4.51
C ASN A 68 5.79 -26.37 -3.14
N GLN A 69 6.99 -25.85 -2.95
CA GLN A 69 7.66 -25.95 -1.66
C GLN A 69 7.50 -24.65 -0.90
N GLU A 70 6.68 -24.65 0.14
CA GLU A 70 6.57 -23.52 1.06
C GLU A 70 7.96 -23.20 1.63
N PRO A 71 8.40 -21.93 1.51
CA PRO A 71 9.71 -21.54 2.01
C PRO A 71 9.70 -21.52 3.55
N VAL A 72 10.81 -21.89 4.15
CA VAL A 72 10.97 -21.75 5.59
C VAL A 72 11.37 -20.31 5.91
N VAL A 73 10.62 -19.66 6.79
CA VAL A 73 10.89 -18.28 7.20
C VAL A 73 11.56 -18.27 8.58
N VAL A 74 12.74 -17.67 8.64
CA VAL A 74 13.47 -17.40 9.88
C VAL A 74 13.46 -15.90 10.12
N SER A 75 12.88 -15.45 11.21
CA SER A 75 12.80 -14.03 11.58
C SER A 75 13.77 -13.71 12.71
N ILE A 76 14.43 -12.56 12.62
CA ILE A 76 15.34 -12.05 13.66
C ILE A 76 14.82 -10.70 14.11
N ASP A 77 14.45 -10.61 15.37
CA ASP A 77 13.96 -9.38 15.97
C ASP A 77 15.11 -8.42 16.29
N ARG A 78 14.76 -7.17 16.57
CA ARG A 78 15.68 -6.08 16.97
C ARG A 78 16.61 -6.45 18.15
N ASP A 79 16.16 -7.32 19.03
CA ASP A 79 16.90 -7.82 20.18
C ASP A 79 17.83 -9.01 19.84
N GLY A 80 17.79 -9.49 18.61
CA GLY A 80 18.53 -10.66 18.15
C GLY A 80 17.85 -11.99 18.47
N THR A 81 16.59 -11.95 18.91
CA THR A 81 15.79 -13.15 19.13
C THR A 81 15.41 -13.78 17.80
N ILE A 82 15.50 -15.09 17.74
CA ILE A 82 15.27 -15.87 16.51
C ILE A 82 13.93 -16.56 16.59
N PHE A 83 13.15 -16.42 15.52
CA PHE A 83 11.87 -17.08 15.34
C PHE A 83 11.91 -17.93 14.07
N VAL A 84 11.37 -19.12 14.14
CA VAL A 84 11.14 -20.00 12.99
C VAL A 84 9.64 -20.23 12.90
N ALA A 85 9.01 -19.83 11.79
CA ALA A 85 7.57 -19.92 11.59
C ALA A 85 6.77 -19.43 12.82
N ASP A 86 7.05 -18.21 13.28
CA ASP A 86 6.40 -17.54 14.41
C ASP A 86 6.68 -18.14 15.81
N SER A 87 7.52 -19.15 15.92
CA SER A 87 7.93 -19.74 17.20
C SER A 87 9.34 -19.29 17.58
N GLU A 88 9.50 -18.79 18.81
CA GLU A 88 10.81 -18.45 19.33
C GLU A 88 11.70 -19.70 19.46
N VAL A 89 12.91 -19.63 18.93
CA VAL A 89 13.82 -20.76 18.90
C VAL A 89 15.17 -20.38 19.51
N ALA A 90 15.64 -21.21 20.43
CA ALA A 90 16.96 -21.07 21.00
C ALA A 90 18.06 -21.32 19.93
N TRP A 91 19.19 -20.64 20.09
CA TRP A 91 20.32 -20.74 19.16
C TRP A 91 20.74 -22.20 18.84
N ASP A 92 20.74 -23.03 19.85
CA ASP A 92 21.16 -24.43 19.69
C ASP A 92 20.16 -25.26 18.87
N ARG A 93 18.90 -24.86 18.87
CA ARG A 93 17.82 -25.54 18.17
C ARG A 93 17.52 -24.99 16.79
N LEU A 94 18.15 -23.90 16.40
CA LEU A 94 17.87 -23.23 15.14
C LEU A 94 17.88 -24.17 13.93
N VAL A 95 18.97 -24.93 13.77
CA VAL A 95 19.12 -25.85 12.63
C VAL A 95 18.05 -26.94 12.65
N LEU A 96 17.78 -27.48 13.83
CA LEU A 96 16.76 -28.51 13.99
C LEU A 96 15.34 -27.95 13.68
N ALA A 97 15.01 -26.77 14.20
CA ALA A 97 13.73 -26.14 13.97
C ALA A 97 13.51 -25.84 12.48
N VAL A 98 14.52 -25.33 11.78
CA VAL A 98 14.44 -25.09 10.34
C VAL A 98 14.30 -26.40 9.55
N ALA A 99 14.96 -27.45 9.98
CA ALA A 99 14.84 -28.77 9.36
C ALA A 99 13.44 -29.39 9.61
N GLU A 100 12.91 -29.25 10.81
CA GLU A 100 11.57 -29.75 11.16
C GLU A 100 10.48 -28.99 10.38
N GLU A 101 10.58 -27.67 10.32
CA GLU A 101 9.63 -26.83 9.57
C GLU A 101 9.68 -27.12 8.07
N GLY A 102 10.89 -27.31 7.53
CA GLY A 102 11.06 -27.65 6.12
C GLY A 102 10.63 -29.08 5.77
N GLY A 103 10.60 -29.99 6.72
CA GLY A 103 10.27 -31.41 6.50
C GLY A 103 11.24 -32.12 5.58
N GLU A 104 10.74 -33.09 4.81
CA GLU A 104 11.56 -33.80 3.83
C GLU A 104 12.11 -32.83 2.78
N GLY A 105 13.40 -32.88 2.52
CA GLY A 105 14.08 -32.01 1.58
C GLY A 105 14.27 -30.57 2.08
N ALA A 106 14.21 -30.34 3.39
CA ALA A 106 14.36 -28.99 3.99
C ALA A 106 15.60 -28.24 3.50
N ARG A 107 16.70 -28.94 3.22
CA ARG A 107 17.95 -28.35 2.72
C ARG A 107 17.88 -27.87 1.29
N ASP A 108 16.95 -28.41 0.50
CA ASP A 108 16.72 -28.01 -0.89
C ASP A 108 15.67 -26.87 -0.99
N LYS A 109 14.95 -26.63 0.09
CA LYS A 109 13.95 -25.56 0.16
C LYS A 109 14.63 -24.19 0.36
N PRO A 110 14.05 -23.14 -0.20
CA PRO A 110 14.53 -21.78 0.07
C PRO A 110 14.22 -21.37 1.50
N VAL A 111 15.23 -20.86 2.20
CA VAL A 111 15.10 -20.28 3.53
C VAL A 111 15.14 -18.76 3.41
N PHE A 112 14.08 -18.11 3.84
CA PHE A 112 14.02 -16.66 3.91
C PHE A 112 14.40 -16.18 5.31
N VAL A 113 15.51 -15.48 5.41
CA VAL A 113 15.94 -14.85 6.66
C VAL A 113 15.43 -13.42 6.66
N ARG A 114 14.42 -13.14 7.49
CA ARG A 114 13.86 -11.80 7.68
C ARG A 114 14.50 -11.19 8.93
N ALA A 115 15.18 -10.08 8.77
CA ALA A 115 15.76 -9.34 9.88
C ALA A 115 15.06 -7.98 10.04
N ASP A 116 14.71 -7.63 11.27
CA ASP A 116 14.32 -6.25 11.61
C ASP A 116 15.49 -5.30 11.26
N GLY A 117 15.17 -4.11 10.72
CA GLY A 117 16.19 -3.12 10.36
C GLY A 117 17.08 -2.68 11.53
N ARG A 118 16.66 -2.93 12.75
CA ARG A 118 17.39 -2.66 13.99
C ARG A 118 18.08 -3.89 14.58
N ALA A 119 17.92 -5.05 13.94
CA ALA A 119 18.56 -6.27 14.41
C ALA A 119 20.08 -6.14 14.35
N PRO A 120 20.82 -6.65 15.35
CA PRO A 120 22.26 -6.63 15.32
C PRO A 120 22.78 -7.38 14.10
N TYR A 121 23.60 -6.74 13.29
CA TYR A 121 24.18 -7.37 12.09
C TYR A 121 24.90 -8.68 12.41
N GLN A 122 25.57 -8.75 13.56
CA GLN A 122 26.25 -9.97 14.01
C GLN A 122 25.28 -11.13 14.23
N ALA A 123 24.08 -10.87 14.74
CA ALA A 123 23.07 -11.89 14.95
C ALA A 123 22.63 -12.49 13.60
N VAL A 124 22.37 -11.63 12.62
CA VAL A 124 22.00 -12.03 11.26
C VAL A 124 23.10 -12.84 10.59
N ALA A 125 24.34 -12.35 10.66
CA ALA A 125 25.50 -13.03 10.07
C ALA A 125 25.74 -14.40 10.70
N ARG A 126 25.59 -14.53 12.01
CA ARG A 126 25.73 -15.80 12.73
C ARG A 126 24.65 -16.81 12.36
N VAL A 127 23.40 -16.36 12.23
CA VAL A 127 22.28 -17.20 11.79
C VAL A 127 22.56 -17.73 10.38
N MET A 128 22.92 -16.86 9.45
CA MET A 128 23.22 -17.25 8.07
C MET A 128 24.40 -18.22 8.00
N ALA A 129 25.49 -17.96 8.75
CA ALA A 129 26.66 -18.83 8.79
C ALA A 129 26.30 -20.20 9.37
N ARG A 130 25.47 -20.24 10.41
CA ARG A 130 25.04 -21.50 11.02
C ARG A 130 24.20 -22.36 10.08
N LEU A 131 23.23 -21.73 9.41
CA LEU A 131 22.38 -22.41 8.44
C LEU A 131 23.18 -22.87 7.22
N SER A 132 24.10 -22.05 6.71
CA SER A 132 24.99 -22.42 5.61
C SER A 132 25.86 -23.59 5.97
N GLY A 133 26.46 -23.61 7.18
CA GLY A 133 27.24 -24.70 7.69
C GLY A 133 26.44 -25.99 7.89
N ALA A 134 25.13 -25.90 8.09
CA ALA A 134 24.23 -27.05 8.19
C ALA A 134 23.75 -27.60 6.84
N GLY A 135 24.14 -26.96 5.73
CA GLY A 135 23.83 -27.39 4.37
C GLY A 135 22.63 -26.71 3.71
N PHE A 136 22.11 -25.66 4.32
CA PHE A 136 21.07 -24.80 3.68
C PHE A 136 21.78 -23.83 2.74
N THR A 137 21.73 -24.09 1.44
CA THR A 137 22.43 -23.28 0.43
C THR A 137 21.57 -22.24 -0.21
N LYS A 138 20.26 -22.43 -0.18
CA LYS A 138 19.28 -21.51 -0.77
C LYS A 138 18.75 -20.56 0.29
N MET A 139 19.51 -19.53 0.63
CA MET A 139 19.12 -18.52 1.62
C MET A 139 18.93 -17.17 0.97
N ASN A 140 17.84 -16.50 1.29
CA ASN A 140 17.54 -15.13 0.87
C ASN A 140 17.39 -14.26 2.12
N LEU A 141 18.17 -13.18 2.18
CA LEU A 141 18.04 -12.19 3.25
C LEU A 141 17.05 -11.11 2.86
N ILE A 142 16.04 -10.92 3.68
CA ILE A 142 15.05 -9.85 3.55
C ILE A 142 15.23 -8.92 4.75
N THR A 143 15.65 -7.70 4.49
CA THR A 143 15.79 -6.68 5.54
C THR A 143 14.58 -5.76 5.49
N ASP A 144 13.87 -5.62 6.59
CA ASP A 144 12.75 -4.72 6.69
C ASP A 144 13.28 -3.30 6.99
N THR A 145 13.49 -2.53 5.94
CA THR A 145 13.97 -1.14 6.02
C THR A 145 12.86 -0.12 6.28
N SER A 146 11.63 -0.57 6.49
CA SER A 146 10.48 0.31 6.68
C SER A 146 10.54 1.18 7.95
N ALA A 147 11.47 0.92 8.87
CA ALA A 147 11.67 1.73 10.06
C ALA A 147 12.60 2.95 9.86
N SER A 148 13.18 3.14 8.68
CA SER A 148 14.13 4.22 8.38
C SER A 148 13.51 5.45 7.70
N GLY A 149 12.21 5.54 7.65
CA GLY A 149 11.48 6.64 7.00
C GLY A 149 11.01 7.75 7.95
N GLY A 150 11.74 8.02 9.02
CA GLY A 150 11.44 9.07 9.97
C GLY A 150 12.66 9.93 10.24
N GLY A 151 12.97 10.80 9.33
CA GLY A 151 13.92 11.87 9.52
C GLY A 151 13.27 13.19 9.31
#